data_326674a6a30390070f6d544f7090dd45
#
_entry.id   326674a6a30390070f6d544f7090dd45
#
_cell.length_a   1.000
_cell.length_b   1.000
_cell.length_c   1.000
_cell.angle_alpha   90.00
_cell.angle_beta   90.00
_cell.angle_gamma   90.00
#
_symmetry.space_group_name_H-M   'P 1'
#
loop_
_entity.id
_entity.type
_entity.pdbx_description
1 polymer ?
#
loop_
_entity_poly.entity_id
_entity_poly.type
_entity_poly.pdbx_seq_one_letter_code
_entity_poly.pdbx_strand_id
1 'polypeptide(L)'
;MSHGHEHGHSHGHSHGFDEIDALLASASTGNAKTAEELERENDLLKKSLQVTRQSIHNGCHYYSSWDAVEPEPDDVSLPQSGDCALHCYRRISDFHELDCRERLNTSSYVNVYLEDEEIKAANLGMKINLADQTVYPQSFKVHNIVLNMVANLWHCPKPADFDDYGAFPGAGTVGSTEACLLGGLCLKFRWRKWYAARNKLLESQVRAVYPNLVISTCYQAAWEKLFRYMDVEARFVAPSKRTFAITASAVKEKIDEKTIGVVCIMGNHYGGQYDPVWEVDEMLTALNKEKGYEIGIHVDAASGGFVAPFQPNLPAWDF
;
A
#
# COMPACT_ATOMS: atom_id res chain seq x y z
N MET A 1 31.66 -41.38 -6.10
CA MET A 1 30.58 -42.35 -6.15
C MET A 1 29.30 -41.55 -6.41
N SER A 2 28.87 -41.59 -7.64
CA SER A 2 27.70 -40.90 -8.14
C SER A 2 26.47 -41.78 -7.97
N HIS A 3 25.43 -41.30 -7.30
CA HIS A 3 24.12 -41.90 -7.38
C HIS A 3 23.21 -40.92 -8.16
N GLY A 4 22.94 -41.28 -9.41
CA GLY A 4 21.92 -40.67 -10.21
C GLY A 4 20.54 -41.17 -9.75
N HIS A 5 19.63 -40.26 -9.47
CA HIS A 5 18.21 -40.54 -9.41
C HIS A 5 17.57 -40.12 -10.74
N GLU A 6 17.22 -41.09 -11.54
CA GLU A 6 16.32 -40.90 -12.67
C GLU A 6 14.91 -40.70 -12.12
N HIS A 7 14.39 -39.50 -12.28
CA HIS A 7 12.96 -39.22 -12.11
C HIS A 7 12.26 -39.48 -13.44
N GLY A 8 11.55 -40.60 -13.51
CA GLY A 8 10.65 -40.91 -14.60
C GLY A 8 9.45 -39.97 -14.60
N HIS A 9 9.44 -39.00 -15.50
CA HIS A 9 8.26 -38.18 -15.76
C HIS A 9 7.23 -39.02 -16.51
N SER A 10 6.05 -39.20 -15.93
CA SER A 10 4.90 -39.79 -16.60
C SER A 10 4.32 -38.81 -17.62
N HIS A 11 4.64 -39.02 -18.88
CA HIS A 11 4.06 -38.32 -20.03
C HIS A 11 2.63 -38.82 -20.36
N GLY A 12 1.71 -38.73 -19.38
CA GLY A 12 0.35 -39.24 -19.58
C GLY A 12 -0.67 -38.21 -20.11
N HIS A 13 -0.36 -36.93 -20.13
CA HIS A 13 -1.37 -35.89 -20.41
C HIS A 13 -1.28 -35.23 -21.81
N SER A 14 -0.17 -35.35 -22.56
CA SER A 14 -0.05 -34.72 -23.89
C SER A 14 -0.80 -35.48 -24.98
N HIS A 15 -0.85 -36.79 -24.92
CA HIS A 15 -1.47 -37.60 -25.99
C HIS A 15 -2.99 -37.35 -26.19
N GLY A 16 -3.71 -36.92 -25.16
CA GLY A 16 -5.15 -36.67 -25.26
C GLY A 16 -5.50 -35.38 -26.03
N PHE A 17 -4.67 -34.36 -25.93
CA PHE A 17 -4.90 -33.09 -26.60
C PHE A 17 -4.48 -33.15 -28.07
N ASP A 18 -3.37 -33.82 -28.38
CA ASP A 18 -2.90 -34.02 -29.77
C ASP A 18 -3.93 -34.79 -30.60
N GLU A 19 -4.62 -35.78 -30.02
CA GLU A 19 -5.69 -36.53 -30.69
C GLU A 19 -6.96 -35.67 -30.87
N ILE A 20 -7.29 -34.77 -29.95
CA ILE A 20 -8.43 -33.86 -30.07
C ILE A 20 -8.18 -32.81 -31.16
N ASP A 21 -6.98 -32.23 -31.21
CA ASP A 21 -6.60 -31.28 -32.26
C ASP A 21 -6.60 -31.91 -33.64
N ALA A 22 -6.16 -33.16 -33.76
CA ALA A 22 -6.24 -33.92 -35.01
C ALA A 22 -7.68 -34.20 -35.46
N LEU A 23 -8.60 -34.44 -34.50
CA LEU A 23 -10.03 -34.61 -34.76
C LEU A 23 -10.72 -33.33 -35.22
N LEU A 24 -10.40 -32.20 -34.55
CA LEU A 24 -10.90 -30.89 -34.96
C LEU A 24 -10.41 -30.46 -36.34
N ALA A 25 -9.16 -30.79 -36.69
CA ALA A 25 -8.62 -30.57 -38.02
C ALA A 25 -9.32 -31.44 -39.07
N SER A 26 -9.68 -32.67 -38.77
CA SER A 26 -10.40 -33.58 -39.67
C SER A 26 -11.87 -33.17 -39.90
N ALA A 27 -12.49 -32.52 -38.92
CA ALA A 27 -13.87 -32.02 -39.02
C ALA A 27 -14.02 -30.89 -40.07
N SER A 28 -12.93 -30.18 -40.35
CA SER A 28 -12.92 -29.07 -41.33
C SER A 28 -12.91 -29.51 -42.79
N THR A 29 -12.69 -30.80 -43.10
CA THR A 29 -12.52 -31.30 -44.50
C THR A 29 -13.80 -31.80 -45.16
N GLY A 30 -14.95 -31.73 -44.53
CA GLY A 30 -16.28 -31.94 -45.15
C GLY A 30 -16.58 -33.39 -45.59
N ASN A 31 -15.77 -34.40 -45.25
CA ASN A 31 -16.08 -35.81 -45.52
C ASN A 31 -17.03 -36.38 -44.49
N ALA A 32 -18.08 -37.10 -44.92
CA ALA A 32 -18.98 -37.80 -44.03
C ALA A 32 -18.23 -38.87 -43.25
N LYS A 33 -18.17 -38.71 -41.91
CA LYS A 33 -17.52 -39.66 -41.00
C LYS A 33 -18.33 -40.96 -40.91
N THR A 34 -17.67 -42.07 -40.78
CA THR A 34 -18.30 -43.36 -40.52
C THR A 34 -18.91 -43.41 -39.12
N ALA A 35 -19.84 -44.31 -38.89
CA ALA A 35 -20.45 -44.48 -37.55
C ALA A 35 -19.41 -44.83 -36.47
N GLU A 36 -18.39 -45.61 -36.81
CA GLU A 36 -17.29 -45.96 -35.89
C GLU A 36 -16.41 -44.76 -35.55
N GLU A 37 -16.13 -43.89 -36.53
CA GLU A 37 -15.38 -42.65 -36.30
C GLU A 37 -16.14 -41.65 -35.39
N LEU A 38 -17.46 -41.55 -35.57
CA LEU A 38 -18.32 -40.73 -34.72
C LEU A 38 -18.43 -41.26 -33.30
N GLU A 39 -18.47 -42.59 -33.14
CA GLU A 39 -18.51 -43.23 -31.83
C GLU A 39 -17.20 -43.02 -31.06
N ARG A 40 -16.06 -43.17 -31.75
CA ARG A 40 -14.72 -42.91 -31.19
C ARG A 40 -14.54 -41.42 -30.80
N GLU A 41 -14.99 -40.52 -31.65
CA GLU A 41 -14.99 -39.07 -31.36
C GLU A 41 -15.84 -38.73 -30.12
N ASN A 42 -17.03 -39.32 -30.03
CA ASN A 42 -17.94 -39.12 -28.89
C ASN A 42 -17.32 -39.65 -27.57
N ASP A 43 -16.62 -40.77 -27.62
CA ASP A 43 -15.93 -41.33 -26.45
C ASP A 43 -14.72 -40.47 -26.05
N LEU A 44 -13.98 -39.90 -26.96
CA LEU A 44 -12.89 -38.97 -26.69
C LEU A 44 -13.41 -37.67 -26.10
N LEU A 45 -14.50 -37.13 -26.65
CA LEU A 45 -15.18 -35.96 -26.09
C LEU A 45 -15.71 -36.19 -24.68
N LYS A 46 -16.30 -37.38 -24.40
CA LYS A 46 -16.74 -37.74 -23.05
C LYS A 46 -15.58 -37.84 -22.08
N LYS A 47 -14.44 -38.44 -22.49
CA LYS A 47 -13.23 -38.52 -21.67
C LYS A 47 -12.65 -37.13 -21.40
N SER A 48 -12.55 -36.29 -22.44
CA SER A 48 -12.10 -34.88 -22.28
C SER A 48 -13.01 -34.10 -21.38
N LEU A 49 -14.33 -34.25 -21.52
CA LEU A 49 -15.30 -33.59 -20.63
C LEU A 49 -15.20 -34.08 -19.19
N GLN A 50 -14.91 -35.36 -18.98
CA GLN A 50 -14.70 -35.94 -17.67
C GLN A 50 -13.42 -35.40 -17.01
N VAL A 51 -12.32 -35.30 -17.75
CA VAL A 51 -11.06 -34.71 -17.27
C VAL A 51 -11.28 -33.24 -16.95
N THR A 52 -11.93 -32.49 -17.82
CA THR A 52 -12.25 -31.06 -17.60
C THR A 52 -13.16 -30.87 -16.38
N ARG A 53 -14.19 -31.72 -16.23
CA ARG A 53 -15.06 -31.70 -15.04
C ARG A 53 -14.29 -32.05 -13.75
N GLN A 54 -13.42 -33.03 -13.83
CA GLN A 54 -12.60 -33.43 -12.70
C GLN A 54 -11.61 -32.33 -12.30
N SER A 55 -10.99 -31.66 -13.29
CA SER A 55 -10.12 -30.50 -13.06
C SER A 55 -10.88 -29.32 -12.44
N ILE A 56 -12.08 -29.02 -12.99
CA ILE A 56 -12.94 -27.96 -12.42
C ILE A 56 -13.41 -28.36 -11.01
N HIS A 57 -13.74 -29.63 -10.80
CA HIS A 57 -14.23 -30.11 -9.49
C HIS A 57 -13.10 -30.11 -8.45
N ASN A 58 -11.90 -30.54 -8.82
CA ASN A 58 -10.74 -30.49 -7.94
C ASN A 58 -10.35 -29.03 -7.59
N GLY A 59 -10.53 -28.07 -8.50
CA GLY A 59 -10.34 -26.66 -8.23
C GLY A 59 -11.43 -26.00 -7.37
N CYS A 60 -12.50 -26.75 -7.02
CA CYS A 60 -13.63 -26.24 -6.21
C CYS A 60 -13.66 -26.80 -4.79
N HIS A 61 -12.73 -27.65 -4.41
CA HIS A 61 -12.73 -28.26 -3.08
C HIS A 61 -12.15 -27.34 -2.02
N TYR A 62 -13.01 -26.97 -1.12
CA TYR A 62 -12.85 -25.93 -0.10
C TYR A 62 -11.93 -26.32 1.01
N TYR A 63 -11.28 -27.31 1.18
CA TYR A 63 -10.37 -27.69 2.27
C TYR A 63 -9.46 -28.88 1.99
N SER A 64 -9.65 -29.55 0.89
CA SER A 64 -8.97 -30.82 0.69
C SER A 64 -7.86 -30.77 -0.35
N SER A 65 -7.73 -29.68 -1.07
CA SER A 65 -6.82 -29.58 -2.19
C SER A 65 -5.37 -29.38 -1.78
N TRP A 66 -5.15 -28.85 -0.62
CA TRP A 66 -3.82 -28.43 -0.21
C TRP A 66 -2.90 -29.59 0.15
N ASP A 67 -3.46 -30.64 0.77
CA ASP A 67 -2.61 -31.67 1.38
C ASP A 67 -2.60 -33.01 0.65
N ALA A 68 -3.49 -33.25 -0.29
CA ALA A 68 -3.76 -34.64 -0.65
C ALA A 68 -3.50 -35.02 -2.09
N VAL A 69 -3.43 -34.15 -3.07
CA VAL A 69 -3.54 -34.56 -4.47
C VAL A 69 -2.53 -33.94 -5.46
N GLU A 70 -2.01 -32.77 -5.20
CA GLU A 70 -0.97 -32.18 -6.05
C GLU A 70 0.14 -31.58 -5.20
N PRO A 71 1.41 -31.82 -5.53
CA PRO A 71 2.50 -31.08 -4.93
C PRO A 71 2.23 -29.61 -5.14
N GLU A 72 2.45 -28.80 -4.10
CA GLU A 72 2.41 -27.36 -4.26
C GLU A 72 3.24 -26.94 -5.48
N PRO A 73 2.73 -26.07 -6.33
CA PRO A 73 3.51 -25.58 -7.44
C PRO A 73 4.82 -25.02 -6.88
N ASP A 74 5.91 -25.31 -7.53
CA ASP A 74 7.20 -24.70 -7.24
C ASP A 74 7.02 -23.18 -7.29
N ASP A 75 6.91 -22.53 -6.12
CA ASP A 75 6.69 -21.09 -5.99
C ASP A 75 7.87 -20.25 -6.51
N VAL A 76 8.92 -20.91 -6.97
CA VAL A 76 10.17 -20.28 -7.43
C VAL A 76 10.21 -20.11 -8.95
N SER A 77 9.52 -20.96 -9.70
CA SER A 77 9.56 -20.94 -11.17
C SER A 77 8.21 -20.60 -11.80
N LEU A 78 8.25 -19.93 -12.94
CA LEU A 78 7.06 -19.78 -13.75
C LEU A 78 6.64 -21.13 -14.32
N PRO A 79 5.36 -21.51 -14.20
CA PRO A 79 4.88 -22.76 -14.79
C PRO A 79 5.06 -22.75 -16.30
N GLN A 80 5.39 -23.89 -16.89
CA GLN A 80 5.59 -24.02 -18.34
C GLN A 80 4.29 -23.85 -19.12
N SER A 81 3.17 -24.19 -18.53
CA SER A 81 1.84 -24.01 -19.09
C SER A 81 1.03 -23.08 -18.22
N GLY A 82 0.20 -22.24 -18.84
CA GLY A 82 -0.76 -21.42 -18.11
C GLY A 82 -1.89 -22.27 -17.52
N ASP A 83 -2.56 -21.71 -16.52
CA ASP A 83 -3.76 -22.27 -15.92
C ASP A 83 -4.98 -21.38 -16.24
N CYS A 84 -6.19 -21.89 -16.03
CA CYS A 84 -7.36 -21.07 -16.28
C CYS A 84 -7.50 -19.97 -15.20
N ALA A 85 -7.90 -18.77 -15.64
CA ALA A 85 -7.98 -17.60 -14.75
C ALA A 85 -8.91 -17.82 -13.53
N LEU A 86 -9.99 -18.59 -13.70
CA LEU A 86 -10.91 -18.91 -12.61
C LEU A 86 -10.25 -19.81 -11.56
N HIS A 87 -9.43 -20.76 -11.97
CA HIS A 87 -8.69 -21.63 -11.06
C HIS A 87 -7.67 -20.82 -10.25
N CYS A 88 -6.86 -20.00 -10.93
CA CYS A 88 -5.92 -19.11 -10.27
C CYS A 88 -6.62 -18.16 -9.27
N TYR A 89 -7.75 -17.57 -9.67
CA TYR A 89 -8.53 -16.70 -8.80
C TYR A 89 -9.02 -17.43 -7.55
N ARG A 90 -9.55 -18.65 -7.69
CA ARG A 90 -10.02 -19.45 -6.56
C ARG A 90 -8.91 -19.81 -5.60
N ARG A 91 -7.76 -20.24 -6.10
CA ARG A 91 -6.60 -20.50 -5.23
C ARG A 91 -6.19 -19.27 -4.43
N ILE A 92 -6.12 -18.10 -5.06
CA ILE A 92 -5.81 -16.84 -4.37
C ILE A 92 -6.90 -16.52 -3.35
N SER A 93 -8.18 -16.71 -3.70
CA SER A 93 -9.31 -16.47 -2.80
C SER A 93 -9.27 -17.38 -1.57
N ASP A 94 -8.91 -18.65 -1.78
CA ASP A 94 -8.81 -19.62 -0.68
C ASP A 94 -7.67 -19.25 0.30
N PHE A 95 -6.53 -18.75 -0.20
CA PHE A 95 -5.48 -18.21 0.66
C PHE A 95 -5.98 -17.05 1.52
N HIS A 96 -6.77 -16.14 0.94
CA HIS A 96 -7.33 -14.99 1.64
C HIS A 96 -8.31 -15.36 2.76
N GLU A 97 -8.91 -16.54 2.72
CA GLU A 97 -9.76 -17.01 3.84
C GLU A 97 -9.01 -17.18 5.16
N LEU A 98 -7.68 -17.31 5.10
CA LEU A 98 -6.80 -17.41 6.27
C LEU A 98 -6.31 -16.03 6.77
N ASP A 99 -6.58 -14.98 6.02
CA ASP A 99 -6.20 -13.63 6.38
C ASP A 99 -7.17 -13.00 7.39
N CYS A 100 -6.77 -11.90 7.99
CA CYS A 100 -7.61 -11.14 8.89
C CYS A 100 -8.81 -10.54 8.14
N ARG A 101 -10.01 -10.81 8.63
CA ARG A 101 -11.23 -10.26 8.04
C ARG A 101 -11.38 -8.78 8.42
N GLU A 102 -11.62 -7.95 7.42
CA GLU A 102 -11.76 -6.50 7.56
C GLU A 102 -12.84 -6.11 8.58
N ARG A 103 -13.95 -6.85 8.66
CA ARG A 103 -15.03 -6.61 9.64
C ARG A 103 -14.66 -6.89 11.09
N LEU A 104 -13.62 -7.70 11.31
CA LEU A 104 -13.14 -8.07 12.64
C LEU A 104 -11.89 -7.28 13.01
N ASN A 105 -11.44 -6.39 12.14
CA ASN A 105 -10.25 -5.59 12.37
C ASN A 105 -10.50 -4.56 13.47
N THR A 106 -9.75 -4.70 14.55
CA THR A 106 -9.71 -3.75 15.67
C THR A 106 -8.32 -3.13 15.84
N SER A 107 -7.48 -3.27 14.83
CA SER A 107 -6.09 -2.82 14.82
C SER A 107 -5.81 -1.91 13.63
N SER A 108 -4.63 -1.32 13.59
CA SER A 108 -4.09 -0.65 12.40
C SER A 108 -3.52 -1.67 11.41
N TYR A 109 -3.01 -1.25 10.27
CA TYR A 109 -2.47 -2.02 9.15
C TYR A 109 -3.48 -2.69 8.24
N VAL A 110 -4.75 -2.47 8.40
CA VAL A 110 -5.75 -3.27 7.74
C VAL A 110 -6.71 -2.38 6.98
N ASN A 111 -7.16 -2.88 5.86
CA ASN A 111 -8.27 -2.27 5.16
C ASN A 111 -9.53 -2.39 6.01
N VAL A 112 -10.36 -1.39 5.92
CA VAL A 112 -11.69 -1.38 6.52
C VAL A 112 -12.68 -2.09 5.61
N TYR A 113 -13.85 -2.39 6.15
CA TYR A 113 -14.97 -2.86 5.34
C TYR A 113 -15.31 -1.84 4.25
N LEU A 114 -15.48 -2.34 3.05
CA LEU A 114 -15.91 -1.58 1.87
C LEU A 114 -17.30 -2.04 1.43
N GLU A 115 -18.10 -1.12 0.97
CA GLU A 115 -19.38 -1.44 0.31
C GLU A 115 -19.12 -1.88 -1.15
N ASP A 116 -20.10 -2.56 -1.75
CA ASP A 116 -19.97 -3.10 -3.10
C ASP A 116 -19.69 -2.01 -4.15
N GLU A 117 -20.23 -0.83 -3.97
CA GLU A 117 -20.03 0.32 -4.84
C GLU A 117 -18.62 0.88 -4.75
N GLU A 118 -18.02 0.87 -3.57
CA GLU A 118 -16.62 1.26 -3.36
C GLU A 118 -15.67 0.27 -4.04
N ILE A 119 -15.95 -1.03 -3.93
CA ILE A 119 -15.18 -2.09 -4.62
C ILE A 119 -15.29 -1.93 -6.14
N LYS A 120 -16.49 -1.65 -6.66
CA LYS A 120 -16.71 -1.38 -8.09
C LYS A 120 -15.93 -0.15 -8.54
N ALA A 121 -15.93 0.93 -7.75
CA ALA A 121 -15.17 2.15 -8.06
C ALA A 121 -13.66 1.90 -8.04
N ALA A 122 -13.15 1.14 -7.07
CA ALA A 122 -11.75 0.74 -7.02
C ALA A 122 -11.34 -0.07 -8.26
N ASN A 123 -12.19 -0.99 -8.72
CA ASN A 123 -11.94 -1.78 -9.93
C ASN A 123 -11.86 -0.93 -11.21
N LEU A 124 -12.55 0.22 -11.28
CA LEU A 124 -12.35 1.16 -12.39
C LEU A 124 -10.93 1.73 -12.40
N GLY A 125 -10.39 2.02 -11.22
CA GLY A 125 -9.04 2.56 -11.04
C GLY A 125 -7.93 1.60 -11.51
N MET A 126 -8.15 0.29 -11.50
CA MET A 126 -7.17 -0.71 -11.94
C MET A 126 -6.74 -0.56 -13.41
N LYS A 127 -7.54 0.12 -14.23
CA LYS A 127 -7.26 0.36 -15.66
C LYS A 127 -6.63 1.73 -15.94
N ILE A 128 -6.30 2.49 -14.90
CA ILE A 128 -5.89 3.88 -14.99
C ILE A 128 -4.45 4.02 -14.51
N ASN A 129 -3.66 4.80 -15.26
CA ASN A 129 -2.32 5.20 -14.84
C ASN A 129 -2.29 6.73 -14.60
N LEU A 130 -2.35 7.14 -13.35
CA LEU A 130 -2.34 8.58 -12.98
C LEU A 130 -0.99 9.29 -13.23
N ALA A 131 0.06 8.58 -13.62
CA ALA A 131 1.32 9.20 -14.00
C ALA A 131 1.17 10.11 -15.24
N ASP A 132 0.20 9.81 -16.10
CA ASP A 132 -0.14 10.65 -17.26
C ASP A 132 -1.51 11.32 -17.08
N GLN A 133 -1.47 12.54 -16.58
CA GLN A 133 -2.66 13.35 -16.33
C GLN A 133 -3.36 13.80 -17.62
N THR A 134 -2.64 13.86 -18.74
CA THR A 134 -3.20 14.28 -20.04
C THR A 134 -4.05 13.18 -20.65
N VAL A 135 -3.72 11.93 -20.41
CA VAL A 135 -4.49 10.76 -20.88
C VAL A 135 -5.69 10.48 -19.94
N TYR A 136 -5.55 10.75 -18.66
CA TYR A 136 -6.57 10.46 -17.65
C TYR A 136 -7.08 11.71 -16.91
N PRO A 137 -7.54 12.78 -17.61
CA PRO A 137 -7.88 14.07 -17.00
C PRO A 137 -9.01 13.98 -15.98
N GLN A 138 -10.00 13.11 -16.20
CA GLN A 138 -11.12 12.97 -15.28
C GLN A 138 -10.71 12.26 -13.98
N SER A 139 -9.86 11.26 -14.06
CA SER A 139 -9.32 10.60 -12.88
C SER A 139 -8.42 11.53 -12.06
N PHE A 140 -7.64 12.36 -12.75
CA PHE A 140 -6.86 13.41 -12.09
C PHE A 140 -7.76 14.45 -11.41
N LYS A 141 -8.87 14.84 -12.05
CA LYS A 141 -9.87 15.72 -11.42
C LYS A 141 -10.46 15.10 -10.16
N VAL A 142 -10.81 13.81 -10.18
CA VAL A 142 -11.32 13.09 -8.98
C VAL A 142 -10.26 13.08 -7.88
N HIS A 143 -8.99 12.81 -8.20
CA HIS A 143 -7.88 12.90 -7.25
C HIS A 143 -7.81 14.28 -6.58
N ASN A 144 -7.86 15.37 -7.35
CA ASN A 144 -7.83 16.73 -6.81
C ASN A 144 -9.04 17.04 -5.94
N ILE A 145 -10.23 16.56 -6.30
CA ILE A 145 -11.45 16.72 -5.48
C ILE A 145 -11.25 16.07 -4.10
N VAL A 146 -10.77 14.84 -4.06
CA VAL A 146 -10.53 14.14 -2.78
C VAL A 146 -9.48 14.88 -1.94
N LEU A 147 -8.39 15.32 -2.58
CA LEU A 147 -7.34 16.07 -1.94
C LEU A 147 -7.87 17.39 -1.32
N ASN A 148 -8.70 18.11 -2.06
CA ASN A 148 -9.33 19.35 -1.61
C ASN A 148 -10.31 19.10 -0.44
N MET A 149 -11.08 18.01 -0.48
CA MET A 149 -11.98 17.62 0.61
C MET A 149 -11.21 17.36 1.90
N VAL A 150 -10.11 16.60 1.84
CA VAL A 150 -9.28 16.29 3.00
C VAL A 150 -8.57 17.53 3.53
N ALA A 151 -7.99 18.34 2.65
CA ALA A 151 -7.34 19.58 3.03
C ALA A 151 -8.30 20.57 3.72
N ASN A 152 -9.53 20.68 3.19
CA ASN A 152 -10.56 21.51 3.80
C ASN A 152 -11.04 20.95 5.15
N LEU A 153 -11.15 19.62 5.28
CA LEU A 153 -11.48 18.96 6.56
C LEU A 153 -10.45 19.28 7.65
N TRP A 154 -9.18 19.40 7.28
CA TRP A 154 -8.07 19.70 8.18
C TRP A 154 -7.69 21.19 8.17
N HIS A 155 -8.58 22.08 7.76
CA HIS A 155 -8.43 23.56 7.78
C HIS A 155 -7.19 24.08 7.07
N CYS A 156 -6.66 23.36 6.08
CA CYS A 156 -5.49 23.79 5.32
C CYS A 156 -5.75 25.18 4.67
N PRO A 157 -4.83 26.16 4.82
CA PRO A 157 -4.99 27.46 4.20
C PRO A 157 -5.13 27.37 2.69
N LYS A 158 -6.16 28.00 2.15
CA LYS A 158 -6.38 28.04 0.70
C LYS A 158 -5.26 28.84 0.02
N PRO A 159 -4.58 28.28 -1.00
CA PRO A 159 -3.57 29.02 -1.76
C PRO A 159 -4.14 30.31 -2.37
N ALA A 160 -3.31 31.34 -2.46
CA ALA A 160 -3.74 32.65 -2.99
C ALA A 160 -4.10 32.60 -4.50
N ASP A 161 -3.50 31.68 -5.23
CA ASP A 161 -3.68 31.43 -6.66
C ASP A 161 -4.63 30.25 -6.95
N PHE A 162 -5.45 29.88 -5.97
CA PHE A 162 -6.39 28.78 -6.11
C PHE A 162 -7.49 29.12 -7.11
N ASP A 163 -7.51 28.43 -8.23
CA ASP A 163 -8.53 28.53 -9.27
C ASP A 163 -9.54 27.37 -9.20
N ASP A 164 -10.52 27.33 -10.10
CA ASP A 164 -11.55 26.29 -10.13
C ASP A 164 -11.00 24.89 -10.46
N TYR A 165 -9.78 24.78 -10.94
CA TYR A 165 -9.07 23.53 -11.25
C TYR A 165 -7.91 23.27 -10.28
N GLY A 166 -7.64 24.22 -9.38
CA GLY A 166 -6.55 24.14 -8.43
C GLY A 166 -6.78 23.08 -7.39
N ALA A 167 -5.70 22.62 -6.82
CA ALA A 167 -5.70 21.74 -5.67
C ALA A 167 -4.93 22.39 -4.53
N PHE A 168 -5.30 22.07 -3.30
CA PHE A 168 -4.46 22.35 -2.15
C PHE A 168 -3.10 21.67 -2.31
N PRO A 169 -2.01 22.24 -1.74
CA PRO A 169 -0.72 21.59 -1.77
C PRO A 169 -0.80 20.24 -1.06
N GLY A 170 -0.56 19.19 -1.82
CA GLY A 170 -0.64 17.81 -1.35
C GLY A 170 -0.58 16.81 -2.48
N ALA A 171 -0.61 15.54 -2.16
CA ALA A 171 -0.64 14.46 -3.12
C ALA A 171 -1.27 13.20 -2.54
N GLY A 172 -2.03 12.47 -3.34
CA GLY A 172 -2.31 11.05 -3.08
C GLY A 172 -1.05 10.24 -3.32
N THR A 173 -0.82 9.24 -2.50
CA THR A 173 0.38 8.41 -2.53
C THR A 173 0.03 6.94 -2.74
N VAL A 174 1.01 6.13 -3.16
CA VAL A 174 0.81 4.68 -3.31
C VAL A 174 0.67 3.95 -1.97
N GLY A 175 0.98 4.63 -0.87
CA GLY A 175 0.85 4.09 0.48
C GLY A 175 1.49 4.98 1.54
N SER A 176 1.31 4.60 2.80
CA SER A 176 1.79 5.35 3.97
C SER A 176 3.30 5.63 3.95
N THR A 177 4.10 4.71 3.42
CA THR A 177 5.55 4.91 3.31
C THR A 177 5.89 6.11 2.43
N GLU A 178 5.27 6.24 1.27
CA GLU A 178 5.48 7.41 0.41
C GLU A 178 4.97 8.70 1.07
N ALA A 179 3.84 8.65 1.75
CA ALA A 179 3.31 9.79 2.50
C ALA A 179 4.30 10.29 3.57
N CYS A 180 4.86 9.39 4.38
CA CYS A 180 5.89 9.73 5.36
C CYS A 180 7.15 10.28 4.71
N LEU A 181 7.59 9.68 3.58
CA LEU A 181 8.75 10.14 2.83
C LEU A 181 8.54 11.57 2.29
N LEU A 182 7.39 11.86 1.70
CA LEU A 182 7.08 13.18 1.15
C LEU A 182 6.96 14.24 2.25
N GLY A 183 6.28 13.94 3.35
CA GLY A 183 6.19 14.83 4.50
C GLY A 183 7.57 15.15 5.10
N GLY A 184 8.37 14.12 5.36
CA GLY A 184 9.73 14.28 5.86
C GLY A 184 10.67 14.99 4.87
N LEU A 185 10.48 14.75 3.57
CA LEU A 185 11.22 15.45 2.51
C LEU A 185 10.91 16.94 2.51
N CYS A 186 9.64 17.33 2.64
CA CYS A 186 9.25 18.73 2.77
C CYS A 186 9.94 19.41 3.96
N LEU A 187 9.92 18.77 5.13
CA LEU A 187 10.63 19.27 6.32
C LEU A 187 12.14 19.40 6.05
N LYS A 188 12.76 18.40 5.42
CA LYS A 188 14.19 18.40 5.12
C LYS A 188 14.58 19.51 4.12
N PHE A 189 13.78 19.73 3.06
CA PHE A 189 14.05 20.81 2.11
C PHE A 189 13.88 22.19 2.73
N ARG A 190 12.83 22.40 3.52
CA ARG A 190 12.63 23.64 4.28
C ARG A 190 13.81 23.92 5.20
N TRP A 191 14.21 22.93 6.01
CA TRP A 191 15.38 23.03 6.88
C TRP A 191 16.68 23.31 6.12
N ARG A 192 16.94 22.64 5.00
CA ARG A 192 18.15 22.90 4.19
C ARG A 192 18.23 24.35 3.73
N LYS A 193 17.14 24.91 3.26
CA LYS A 193 17.07 26.30 2.83
C LYS A 193 17.38 27.26 3.99
N TRP A 194 16.75 27.04 5.14
CA TRP A 194 16.98 27.81 6.36
C TRP A 194 18.41 27.65 6.85
N TYR A 195 18.93 26.41 6.97
CA TYR A 195 20.27 26.12 7.49
C TYR A 195 21.37 26.71 6.59
N ALA A 196 21.20 26.65 5.30
CA ALA A 196 22.11 27.29 4.33
C ALA A 196 22.18 28.80 4.55
N ALA A 197 21.03 29.47 4.62
CA ALA A 197 20.96 30.90 4.84
C ALA A 197 21.57 31.33 6.17
N ARG A 198 21.21 30.62 7.25
CA ARG A 198 21.71 30.91 8.59
C ARG A 198 23.23 30.78 8.72
N ASN A 199 23.79 29.72 8.17
CA ASN A 199 25.22 29.38 8.31
C ASN A 199 26.07 29.91 7.12
N LYS A 200 25.46 30.66 6.18
CA LYS A 200 26.12 31.18 4.97
C LYS A 200 26.84 30.09 4.16
N LEU A 201 26.19 28.92 4.05
CA LEU A 201 26.67 27.76 3.33
C LEU A 201 26.04 27.68 1.93
N LEU A 202 26.77 27.06 1.01
CA LEU A 202 26.19 26.62 -0.25
C LEU A 202 25.26 25.44 -0.02
N GLU A 203 24.24 25.26 -0.84
CA GLU A 203 23.31 24.15 -0.74
C GLU A 203 24.01 22.77 -0.81
N SER A 204 25.06 22.68 -1.63
CA SER A 204 25.89 21.46 -1.73
C SER A 204 26.59 21.11 -0.41
N GLN A 205 27.00 22.12 0.36
CA GLN A 205 27.64 21.92 1.67
C GLN A 205 26.62 21.45 2.73
N VAL A 206 25.39 21.97 2.67
CA VAL A 206 24.31 21.55 3.56
C VAL A 206 23.92 20.08 3.34
N ARG A 207 24.05 19.58 2.12
CA ARG A 207 23.81 18.16 1.82
C ARG A 207 24.72 17.20 2.57
N ALA A 208 25.90 17.66 3.00
CA ALA A 208 26.82 16.87 3.81
C ALA A 208 26.49 16.88 5.31
N VAL A 209 25.55 17.72 5.73
CA VAL A 209 25.11 17.79 7.14
C VAL A 209 24.03 16.72 7.37
N TYR A 210 24.26 15.89 8.38
CA TYR A 210 23.31 14.85 8.78
C TYR A 210 22.26 15.43 9.73
N PRO A 211 21.02 15.61 9.29
CA PRO A 211 19.95 16.20 10.10
C PRO A 211 19.25 15.15 10.95
N ASN A 212 18.41 15.63 11.87
CA ASN A 212 17.60 14.75 12.72
C ASN A 212 16.11 15.12 12.67
N LEU A 213 15.27 14.17 13.03
CA LEU A 213 13.82 14.30 13.17
C LEU A 213 13.39 13.73 14.51
N VAL A 214 12.57 14.48 15.24
CA VAL A 214 12.07 14.05 16.55
C VAL A 214 10.72 13.34 16.36
N ILE A 215 10.56 12.17 16.94
CA ILE A 215 9.35 11.34 16.80
C ILE A 215 9.12 10.48 18.05
N SER A 216 7.87 10.14 18.32
CA SER A 216 7.49 9.17 19.36
C SER A 216 8.05 7.77 19.09
N THR A 217 8.37 7.00 20.13
CA THR A 217 8.66 5.56 19.98
C THR A 217 7.43 4.74 19.57
N CYS A 218 6.24 5.32 19.64
CA CYS A 218 4.98 4.70 19.16
C CYS A 218 4.72 4.94 17.67
N TYR A 219 5.76 5.25 16.88
CA TYR A 219 5.65 5.50 15.46
C TYR A 219 5.31 4.25 14.66
N GLN A 220 4.73 4.43 13.48
CA GLN A 220 4.45 3.38 12.52
C GLN A 220 5.70 3.11 11.66
N ALA A 221 5.96 1.84 11.32
CA ALA A 221 7.18 1.38 10.62
C ALA A 221 7.47 2.09 9.28
N ALA A 222 6.48 2.74 8.66
CA ALA A 222 6.69 3.55 7.45
C ALA A 222 7.77 4.63 7.65
N TRP A 223 7.89 5.19 8.87
CA TRP A 223 8.89 6.20 9.20
C TRP A 223 10.33 5.68 9.20
N GLU A 224 10.55 4.38 9.42
CA GLU A 224 11.90 3.80 9.36
C GLU A 224 12.55 3.99 7.99
N LYS A 225 11.76 3.93 6.93
CA LYS A 225 12.25 4.14 5.57
C LYS A 225 12.67 5.58 5.33
N LEU A 226 11.98 6.56 5.94
CA LEU A 226 12.44 7.94 5.91
C LEU A 226 13.85 8.07 6.48
N PHE A 227 14.08 7.53 7.67
CA PHE A 227 15.37 7.63 8.34
C PHE A 227 16.49 7.01 7.51
N ARG A 228 16.22 5.82 6.94
CA ARG A 228 17.21 5.09 6.15
C ARG A 228 17.45 5.68 4.76
N TYR A 229 16.38 6.11 4.05
CA TYR A 229 16.51 6.53 2.66
C TYR A 229 16.89 8.01 2.52
N MET A 230 16.57 8.81 3.51
CA MET A 230 16.78 10.26 3.46
C MET A 230 17.95 10.71 4.32
N ASP A 231 18.73 9.79 4.88
CA ASP A 231 19.85 10.13 5.78
C ASP A 231 19.43 11.10 6.87
N VAL A 232 18.47 10.71 7.68
CA VAL A 232 17.95 11.49 8.81
C VAL A 232 18.10 10.68 10.08
N GLU A 233 18.72 11.26 11.10
CA GLU A 233 18.80 10.66 12.42
C GLU A 233 17.43 10.67 13.10
N ALA A 234 16.96 9.52 13.56
CA ALA A 234 15.75 9.44 14.38
C ALA A 234 16.08 9.80 15.84
N ARG A 235 15.39 10.81 16.37
CA ARG A 235 15.45 11.17 17.78
C ARG A 235 14.17 10.77 18.48
N PHE A 236 14.20 9.66 19.17
CA PHE A 236 13.05 9.08 19.79
C PHE A 236 12.70 9.75 21.12
N VAL A 237 11.39 9.99 21.31
CA VAL A 237 10.79 10.41 22.56
C VAL A 237 9.90 9.28 23.06
N ALA A 238 10.17 8.80 24.26
CA ALA A 238 9.30 7.81 24.89
C ALA A 238 7.99 8.45 25.33
N PRO A 239 6.84 7.77 25.13
CA PRO A 239 5.57 8.27 25.60
C PRO A 239 5.52 8.28 27.13
N SER A 240 4.68 9.13 27.68
CA SER A 240 4.39 9.15 29.10
C SER A 240 3.69 7.86 29.55
N LYS A 241 4.04 7.32 30.70
CA LYS A 241 3.39 6.14 31.28
C LYS A 241 1.90 6.36 31.62
N ARG A 242 1.46 7.62 31.69
CA ARG A 242 0.06 7.96 32.03
C ARG A 242 -0.80 8.18 30.81
N THR A 243 -0.26 8.76 29.76
CA THR A 243 -1.03 9.19 28.58
C THR A 243 -0.71 8.41 27.33
N PHE A 244 0.36 7.60 27.32
CA PHE A 244 0.89 6.91 26.14
C PHE A 244 1.14 7.85 24.94
N ALA A 245 1.33 9.13 25.22
CA ALA A 245 1.66 10.19 24.28
C ALA A 245 2.95 10.89 24.71
N ILE A 246 3.61 11.55 23.77
CA ILE A 246 4.80 12.37 24.08
C ILE A 246 4.39 13.62 24.85
N THR A 247 5.37 14.32 25.42
CA THR A 247 5.19 15.62 26.05
C THR A 247 6.03 16.67 25.34
N ALA A 248 5.55 17.92 25.29
CA ALA A 248 6.29 19.02 24.68
C ALA A 248 7.67 19.24 25.32
N SER A 249 7.79 19.03 26.64
CA SER A 249 9.07 19.12 27.36
C SER A 249 10.08 18.07 26.90
N ALA A 250 9.66 16.81 26.78
CA ALA A 250 10.52 15.74 26.31
C ALA A 250 10.94 15.89 24.83
N VAL A 251 10.05 16.44 24.00
CA VAL A 251 10.35 16.83 22.63
C VAL A 251 11.43 17.92 22.61
N LYS A 252 11.27 18.98 23.42
CA LYS A 252 12.21 20.10 23.49
C LYS A 252 13.64 19.67 23.79
N GLU A 253 13.82 18.67 24.66
CA GLU A 253 15.13 18.13 25.03
C GLU A 253 15.87 17.45 23.87
N LYS A 254 15.14 17.05 22.82
CA LYS A 254 15.70 16.36 21.64
C LYS A 254 16.02 17.29 20.47
N ILE A 255 15.69 18.56 20.59
CA ILE A 255 15.78 19.52 19.49
C ILE A 255 17.14 20.23 19.51
N ASP A 256 17.71 20.38 18.33
CA ASP A 256 18.86 21.24 18.05
C ASP A 256 18.72 21.94 16.67
N GLU A 257 19.76 22.64 16.23
CA GLU A 257 19.77 23.35 14.94
C GLU A 257 19.72 22.43 13.72
N LYS A 258 19.99 21.12 13.90
CA LYS A 258 19.93 20.11 12.83
C LYS A 258 18.56 19.43 12.77
N THR A 259 17.66 19.80 13.65
CA THR A 259 16.29 19.23 13.68
C THR A 259 15.48 19.77 12.52
N ILE A 260 15.04 18.88 11.61
CA ILE A 260 14.21 19.26 10.46
C ILE A 260 12.74 19.44 10.83
N GLY A 261 12.30 18.77 11.88
CA GLY A 261 10.91 18.81 12.33
C GLY A 261 10.62 17.89 13.48
N VAL A 262 9.40 17.95 13.97
CA VAL A 262 8.81 17.04 14.94
C VAL A 262 7.64 16.31 14.29
N VAL A 263 7.54 15.00 14.49
CA VAL A 263 6.36 14.23 14.11
C VAL A 263 5.49 14.02 15.33
N CYS A 264 4.26 14.52 15.28
CA CYS A 264 3.21 14.22 16.24
C CYS A 264 2.22 13.23 15.65
N ILE A 265 1.84 12.21 16.40
CA ILE A 265 0.97 11.14 15.94
C ILE A 265 -0.43 11.37 16.49
N MET A 266 -1.38 11.61 15.59
CA MET A 266 -2.80 11.74 15.91
C MET A 266 -3.49 10.39 15.80
N GLY A 267 -3.55 9.67 16.92
CA GLY A 267 -4.07 8.31 16.96
C GLY A 267 -2.99 7.26 16.73
N ASN A 268 -2.14 7.03 17.73
CA ASN A 268 -1.14 5.97 17.62
C ASN A 268 -1.81 4.59 17.49
N HIS A 269 -1.20 3.71 16.73
CA HIS A 269 -1.80 2.41 16.40
C HIS A 269 -1.82 1.39 17.56
N TYR A 270 -1.26 1.71 18.71
CA TYR A 270 -1.30 0.85 19.89
C TYR A 270 -2.56 1.05 20.74
N GLY A 271 -3.03 2.29 20.86
CA GLY A 271 -4.17 2.59 21.72
C GLY A 271 -4.98 3.81 21.29
N GLY A 272 -4.69 4.39 20.12
CA GLY A 272 -5.44 5.50 19.56
C GLY A 272 -5.20 6.85 20.23
N GLN A 273 -4.22 6.97 21.13
CA GLN A 273 -3.92 8.21 21.81
C GLN A 273 -3.35 9.26 20.86
N TYR A 274 -3.63 10.51 21.15
CA TYR A 274 -3.13 11.67 20.42
C TYR A 274 -1.91 12.26 21.09
N ASP A 275 -0.87 12.51 20.32
CA ASP A 275 0.20 13.40 20.76
C ASP A 275 -0.34 14.84 20.86
N PRO A 276 0.06 15.63 21.86
CA PRO A 276 -0.49 16.97 22.07
C PRO A 276 0.12 17.97 21.08
N VAL A 277 -0.37 17.96 19.83
CA VAL A 277 0.13 18.82 18.74
C VAL A 277 0.13 20.29 19.16
N TRP A 278 -0.93 20.75 19.83
CA TRP A 278 -1.09 22.12 20.31
C TRP A 278 0.00 22.54 21.33
N GLU A 279 0.39 21.67 22.26
CA GLU A 279 1.46 21.94 23.21
C GLU A 279 2.84 21.95 22.53
N VAL A 280 3.03 21.05 21.58
CA VAL A 280 4.27 20.96 20.78
C VAL A 280 4.39 22.18 19.88
N ASP A 281 3.31 22.65 19.27
CA ASP A 281 3.30 23.85 18.43
C ASP A 281 3.61 25.12 19.25
N GLU A 282 2.97 25.30 20.39
CA GLU A 282 3.26 26.42 21.30
C GLU A 282 4.74 26.41 21.72
N MET A 283 5.25 25.26 22.13
CA MET A 283 6.65 25.09 22.51
C MET A 283 7.60 25.41 21.34
N LEU A 284 7.31 24.89 20.13
CA LEU A 284 8.14 25.14 18.95
C LEU A 284 8.09 26.60 18.51
N THR A 285 6.92 27.23 18.55
CA THR A 285 6.77 28.65 18.24
C THR A 285 7.65 29.51 19.14
N ALA A 286 7.64 29.25 20.46
CA ALA A 286 8.50 29.94 21.41
C ALA A 286 10.00 29.66 21.16
N LEU A 287 10.36 28.39 20.92
CA LEU A 287 11.75 27.96 20.67
C LEU A 287 12.30 28.54 19.37
N ASN A 288 11.51 28.48 18.29
CA ASN A 288 11.88 29.04 16.98
C ASN A 288 12.16 30.54 17.10
N LYS A 289 11.31 31.27 17.84
CA LYS A 289 11.54 32.69 18.10
C LYS A 289 12.80 32.95 18.92
N GLU A 290 13.03 32.17 19.98
CA GLU A 290 14.20 32.32 20.87
C GLU A 290 15.51 32.00 20.14
N LYS A 291 15.55 30.89 19.41
CA LYS A 291 16.79 30.36 18.77
C LYS A 291 16.94 30.80 17.31
N GLY A 292 15.92 31.37 16.70
CA GLY A 292 15.88 31.68 15.27
C GLY A 292 15.84 30.42 14.42
N TYR A 293 15.20 29.37 14.90
CA TYR A 293 14.99 28.11 14.15
C TYR A 293 13.74 28.21 13.25
N GLU A 294 13.61 27.28 12.29
CA GLU A 294 12.43 27.10 11.46
C GLU A 294 11.96 25.63 11.48
N ILE A 295 11.84 25.09 12.70
CA ILE A 295 11.42 23.72 12.91
C ILE A 295 9.90 23.65 12.78
N GLY A 296 9.41 22.75 11.90
CA GLY A 296 7.99 22.53 11.69
C GLY A 296 7.48 21.26 12.36
N ILE A 297 6.17 21.08 12.31
CA ILE A 297 5.50 19.85 12.73
C ILE A 297 5.00 19.13 11.49
N HIS A 298 5.14 17.81 11.49
CA HIS A 298 4.36 16.90 10.66
C HIS A 298 3.37 16.17 11.56
N VAL A 299 2.11 16.21 11.21
CA VAL A 299 1.08 15.46 11.94
C VAL A 299 0.79 14.18 11.18
N ASP A 300 1.20 13.04 11.75
CA ASP A 300 0.80 11.72 11.25
C ASP A 300 -0.62 11.43 11.74
N ALA A 301 -1.59 11.81 10.95
CA ALA A 301 -3.00 11.72 11.22
C ALA A 301 -3.69 10.58 10.48
N ALA A 302 -2.96 9.51 10.16
CA ALA A 302 -3.47 8.37 9.40
C ALA A 302 -4.75 7.77 10.00
N SER A 303 -4.83 7.69 11.33
CA SER A 303 -6.04 7.25 12.04
C SER A 303 -6.86 8.43 12.56
N GLY A 304 -6.26 9.32 13.34
CA GLY A 304 -6.96 10.40 14.05
C GLY A 304 -7.47 11.50 13.14
N GLY A 305 -6.88 11.70 11.97
CA GLY A 305 -7.30 12.74 11.04
C GLY A 305 -8.74 12.62 10.52
N PHE A 306 -9.32 11.43 10.62
CA PHE A 306 -10.71 11.17 10.26
C PHE A 306 -11.63 10.94 11.47
N VAL A 307 -11.11 11.13 12.68
CA VAL A 307 -11.86 11.06 13.95
C VAL A 307 -11.83 12.40 14.66
N ALA A 308 -10.67 13.01 14.80
CA ALA A 308 -10.45 14.25 15.50
C ALA A 308 -11.33 15.43 15.00
N PRO A 309 -11.57 15.63 13.69
CA PRO A 309 -12.44 16.70 13.21
C PRO A 309 -13.88 16.65 13.74
N PHE A 310 -14.32 15.48 14.17
CA PHE A 310 -15.68 15.25 14.66
C PHE A 310 -15.76 15.17 16.20
N GLN A 311 -14.64 15.32 16.90
CA GLN A 311 -14.60 15.32 18.36
C GLN A 311 -14.82 16.73 18.91
N PRO A 312 -15.81 16.94 19.79
CA PRO A 312 -16.04 18.24 20.40
C PRO A 312 -14.90 18.61 21.37
N ASN A 313 -14.57 19.89 21.42
CA ASN A 313 -13.63 20.47 22.39
C ASN A 313 -12.17 19.95 22.29
N LEU A 314 -11.78 19.37 21.17
CA LEU A 314 -10.37 19.07 20.93
C LEU A 314 -9.65 20.38 20.57
N PRO A 315 -8.47 20.69 21.18
CA PRO A 315 -7.65 21.81 20.74
C PRO A 315 -7.22 21.66 19.28
N ALA A 316 -6.86 22.77 18.61
CA ALA A 316 -6.39 22.72 17.22
C ALA A 316 -5.14 21.85 17.10
N TRP A 317 -5.16 20.95 16.13
CA TRP A 317 -4.09 19.98 15.88
C TRP A 317 -3.68 19.96 14.40
N ASP A 318 -4.41 20.65 13.57
CA ASP A 318 -4.27 20.75 12.13
C ASP A 318 -3.68 22.10 11.70
N PHE A 319 -3.83 22.52 10.47
CA PHE A 319 -3.22 23.72 9.90
C PHE A 319 -3.69 25.03 10.55
#